data_a84c71dd75e2d859b3d90640848f1288
#
_entry.id   a84c71dd75e2d859b3d90640848f1288
#
_cell.length_a   1.000
_cell.length_b   1.000
_cell.length_c   1.000
_cell.angle_alpha   90.00
_cell.angle_beta   90.00
_cell.angle_gamma   90.00
#
_symmetry.space_group_name_H-M   'P 1'
#
loop_
_entity.id
_entity.type
_entity.pdbx_description
1 polymer ?
#
loop_
_entity_poly.entity_id
_entity_poly.type
_entity_poly.pdbx_seq_one_letter_code
_entity_poly.pdbx_strand_id
1 'polypeptide(L)'
;MFTFSALSRRLQRSARKVFGWERLRPEQLRAMKSVMEQRDTLVVMPTGAGKSAVYQVPGVLLSGPTVVVSPLIALQRDQVSGLLRRAGADAAAVNSTQSRGENDAVWDRISEGDVDFVFLAPEQLAKDEVVEQLAAARPALFVVDEAQCVSTWGHDFRPEYLRLGQVIDRIGRPPVLALTASAAAPVRADIVQRLGMRDVREVVTGFDRPNIHLEVIPFRSAADKRRAVVERAAAEPKPGLVYAATRKESEEYARELGDLGLGVAAYHAGLPAKERGAVHDRFLAGELDVVVATSAFGMGIDKPDVRFVLHASVPGSLDAYYQEIGRAGRDGQPARAILAYRSQDLGMQRYFAAGRPDPDTVSQVAGALEEHAGPVRPSDLRSETGLTASRLTAVVNLLEQVEAVRTTESGDLETTGAADPAEAARKAVELGDAHQQLERSRVDMMRGYAENTGCRRRFLLGYFGQEPEGGGSCGSCDRCEAAALSPDGPKAAAGVLAGTGGPVAPQEVSRADDAPHPFRLGARVRHGQWGDGSVMSQDGRRLTVLFETAGYRTLSLDVVEQNGLLTLR
;
A
#
# COMPACT_ATOMS: atom_id res chain seq x y z
N MET A 1 0.01 5.04 35.62
CA MET A 1 -1.46 4.91 35.62
C MET A 1 -2.01 6.02 34.71
N PHE A 2 -2.31 5.72 33.43
CA PHE A 2 -2.80 6.74 32.47
C PHE A 2 -4.26 7.06 32.81
N THR A 3 -4.52 8.28 33.25
CA THR A 3 -5.87 8.81 33.38
C THR A 3 -6.50 8.89 31.98
N PHE A 4 -7.41 7.97 31.67
CA PHE A 4 -8.20 8.01 30.44
C PHE A 4 -9.03 9.30 30.43
N SER A 5 -8.81 10.17 29.43
CA SER A 5 -9.64 11.36 29.22
C SER A 5 -11.11 10.98 29.01
N ALA A 6 -12.04 11.88 29.25
CA ALA A 6 -13.47 11.65 29.02
C ALA A 6 -13.75 11.16 27.59
N LEU A 7 -13.04 11.73 26.61
CA LEU A 7 -13.11 11.34 25.20
C LEU A 7 -12.65 9.89 24.98
N SER A 8 -11.54 9.45 25.58
CA SER A 8 -11.07 8.07 25.47
C SER A 8 -12.12 7.08 26.00
N ARG A 9 -12.77 7.40 27.12
CA ARG A 9 -13.83 6.57 27.69
C ARG A 9 -15.05 6.51 26.77
N ARG A 10 -15.42 7.64 26.13
CA ARG A 10 -16.52 7.70 25.16
C ARG A 10 -16.22 6.83 23.94
N LEU A 11 -15.03 6.95 23.35
CA LEU A 11 -14.57 6.14 22.21
C LEU A 11 -14.56 4.64 22.55
N GLN A 12 -13.95 4.27 23.68
CA GLN A 12 -13.89 2.87 24.12
C GLN A 12 -15.29 2.29 24.39
N ARG A 13 -16.21 3.08 24.96
CA ARG A 13 -17.59 2.66 25.19
C ARG A 13 -18.34 2.46 23.86
N SER A 14 -18.16 3.35 22.89
CA SER A 14 -18.76 3.21 21.57
C SER A 14 -18.22 1.99 20.84
N ALA A 15 -16.90 1.77 20.84
CA ALA A 15 -16.27 0.59 20.25
C ALA A 15 -16.84 -0.72 20.81
N ARG A 16 -17.02 -0.78 22.13
CA ARG A 16 -17.58 -1.97 22.82
C ARG A 16 -19.07 -2.14 22.56
N LYS A 17 -19.86 -1.05 22.68
CA LYS A 17 -21.32 -1.13 22.59
C LYS A 17 -21.80 -1.38 21.15
N VAL A 18 -21.15 -0.71 20.18
CA VAL A 18 -21.58 -0.69 18.78
C VAL A 18 -20.92 -1.81 17.97
N PHE A 19 -19.61 -2.02 18.16
CA PHE A 19 -18.83 -2.95 17.34
C PHE A 19 -18.44 -4.26 18.06
N GLY A 20 -18.70 -4.36 19.37
CA GLY A 20 -18.30 -5.52 20.17
C GLY A 20 -16.79 -5.59 20.45
N TRP A 21 -16.05 -4.51 20.21
CA TRP A 21 -14.59 -4.49 20.43
C TRP A 21 -14.28 -4.16 21.88
N GLU A 22 -13.84 -5.16 22.61
CA GLU A 22 -13.57 -5.06 24.05
C GLU A 22 -12.47 -4.03 24.36
N ARG A 23 -11.47 -3.90 23.51
CA ARG A 23 -10.34 -3.01 23.73
C ARG A 23 -9.80 -2.40 22.45
N LEU A 24 -9.70 -1.08 22.41
CA LEU A 24 -9.00 -0.33 21.36
C LEU A 24 -7.50 -0.27 21.65
N ARG A 25 -6.68 -0.36 20.62
CA ARG A 25 -5.22 -0.20 20.73
C ARG A 25 -4.87 1.26 21.03
N PRO A 26 -3.77 1.54 21.75
CA PRO A 26 -3.36 2.91 22.06
C PRO A 26 -3.25 3.82 20.84
N GLU A 27 -2.74 3.28 19.72
CA GLU A 27 -2.54 3.98 18.47
C GLU A 27 -3.89 4.33 17.81
N GLN A 28 -4.83 3.40 17.79
CA GLN A 28 -6.19 3.65 17.32
C GLN A 28 -6.85 4.77 18.13
N LEU A 29 -6.72 4.72 19.47
CA LEU A 29 -7.25 5.78 20.35
C LEU A 29 -6.60 7.14 20.08
N ARG A 30 -5.28 7.19 19.79
CA ARG A 30 -4.61 8.44 19.45
C ARG A 30 -5.15 9.04 18.14
N ALA A 31 -5.31 8.21 17.11
CA ALA A 31 -5.85 8.62 15.82
C ALA A 31 -7.33 9.06 15.94
N MET A 32 -8.17 8.26 16.61
CA MET A 32 -9.58 8.60 16.85
C MET A 32 -9.76 9.91 17.61
N LYS A 33 -8.89 10.20 18.60
CA LYS A 33 -8.93 11.49 19.32
C LYS A 33 -8.63 12.65 18.39
N SER A 34 -7.61 12.54 17.55
CA SER A 34 -7.26 13.56 16.58
C SER A 34 -8.42 13.86 15.63
N VAL A 35 -9.10 12.80 15.14
CA VAL A 35 -10.31 12.93 14.30
C VAL A 35 -11.43 13.65 15.07
N MET A 36 -11.69 13.26 16.32
CA MET A 36 -12.73 13.90 17.16
C MET A 36 -12.39 15.35 17.54
N GLU A 37 -11.13 15.71 17.53
CA GLU A 37 -10.61 17.08 17.69
C GLU A 37 -10.63 17.88 16.37
N GLN A 38 -11.25 17.33 15.31
CA GLN A 38 -11.39 17.95 14.00
C GLN A 38 -10.05 18.27 13.31
N ARG A 39 -9.02 17.45 13.55
CA ARG A 39 -7.69 17.62 12.96
C ARG A 39 -7.46 16.65 11.81
N ASP A 40 -6.81 17.12 10.76
CA ASP A 40 -6.33 16.24 9.70
C ASP A 40 -5.37 15.21 10.28
N THR A 41 -5.59 13.95 9.94
CA THR A 41 -4.86 12.84 10.55
C THR A 41 -4.37 11.86 9.48
N LEU A 42 -3.06 11.62 9.45
CA LEU A 42 -2.45 10.56 8.64
C LEU A 42 -2.14 9.36 9.53
N VAL A 43 -2.67 8.21 9.18
CA VAL A 43 -2.48 6.97 9.92
C VAL A 43 -1.76 5.94 9.07
N VAL A 44 -0.60 5.51 9.53
CA VAL A 44 0.16 4.42 8.93
C VAL A 44 0.16 3.25 9.90
N MET A 45 -0.61 2.22 9.58
CA MET A 45 -0.75 1.02 10.40
C MET A 45 -0.69 -0.23 9.51
N PRO A 46 0.02 -1.29 9.92
CA PRO A 46 0.12 -2.51 9.12
C PRO A 46 -1.26 -3.12 8.85
N THR A 47 -1.33 -3.96 7.82
CA THR A 47 -2.53 -4.73 7.51
C THR A 47 -2.92 -5.59 8.73
N GLY A 48 -4.21 -5.63 9.05
CA GLY A 48 -4.72 -6.32 10.26
C GLY A 48 -4.57 -5.56 11.59
N ALA A 49 -4.03 -4.34 11.58
CA ALA A 49 -3.97 -3.50 12.78
C ALA A 49 -5.30 -2.83 13.14
N GLY A 50 -6.35 -3.04 12.34
CA GLY A 50 -7.68 -2.48 12.57
C GLY A 50 -7.79 -1.00 12.17
N LYS A 51 -7.26 -0.61 11.01
CA LYS A 51 -7.35 0.75 10.44
C LYS A 51 -8.78 1.24 10.34
N SER A 52 -9.70 0.40 9.88
CA SER A 52 -11.12 0.78 9.71
C SER A 52 -11.79 1.24 11.01
N ALA A 53 -11.37 0.71 12.17
CA ALA A 53 -11.88 1.16 13.46
C ALA A 53 -11.65 2.66 13.69
N VAL A 54 -10.58 3.23 13.10
CA VAL A 54 -10.18 4.63 13.31
C VAL A 54 -11.21 5.61 12.77
N TYR A 55 -11.95 5.25 11.71
CA TYR A 55 -13.06 6.08 11.22
C TYR A 55 -14.43 5.56 11.65
N GLN A 56 -14.60 4.24 11.81
CA GLN A 56 -15.90 3.66 12.15
C GLN A 56 -16.39 4.10 13.55
N VAL A 57 -15.49 4.09 14.54
CA VAL A 57 -15.87 4.51 15.92
C VAL A 57 -16.15 6.00 16.03
N PRO A 58 -15.32 6.93 15.48
CA PRO A 58 -15.71 8.33 15.40
C PRO A 58 -16.93 8.59 14.55
N GLY A 59 -17.09 7.93 13.40
CA GLY A 59 -18.19 8.15 12.46
C GLY A 59 -19.57 8.00 13.11
N VAL A 60 -19.78 7.00 13.96
CA VAL A 60 -21.04 6.85 14.74
C VAL A 60 -21.19 7.87 15.89
N LEU A 61 -20.22 8.72 16.13
CA LEU A 61 -20.24 9.76 17.17
C LEU A 61 -20.28 11.18 16.61
N LEU A 62 -19.98 11.34 15.34
CA LEU A 62 -20.02 12.63 14.63
C LEU A 62 -21.44 12.97 14.18
N SER A 63 -21.70 14.26 14.02
CA SER A 63 -22.99 14.75 13.50
C SER A 63 -22.84 15.06 12.03
N GLY A 64 -23.21 14.13 11.17
CA GLY A 64 -23.10 14.20 9.72
C GLY A 64 -22.36 13.01 9.13
N PRO A 65 -22.51 12.78 7.80
CA PRO A 65 -21.98 11.58 7.17
C PRO A 65 -20.44 11.54 7.16
N THR A 66 -19.89 10.34 7.33
CA THR A 66 -18.50 10.04 7.10
C THR A 66 -18.34 9.54 5.67
N VAL A 67 -17.65 10.30 4.83
CA VAL A 67 -17.34 9.92 3.46
C VAL A 67 -16.07 9.09 3.44
N VAL A 68 -16.10 7.91 2.82
CA VAL A 68 -14.96 6.99 2.72
C VAL A 68 -14.64 6.72 1.26
N VAL A 69 -13.52 7.25 0.79
CA VAL A 69 -12.99 6.96 -0.55
C VAL A 69 -12.11 5.73 -0.47
N SER A 70 -12.48 4.68 -1.21
CA SER A 70 -11.74 3.41 -1.24
C SER A 70 -11.62 2.89 -2.67
N PRO A 71 -10.45 2.38 -3.10
CA PRO A 71 -10.19 2.03 -4.49
C PRO A 71 -10.87 0.74 -4.96
N LEU A 72 -11.52 0.01 -4.06
CA LEU A 72 -12.07 -1.31 -4.34
C LEU A 72 -13.54 -1.44 -3.97
N ILE A 73 -14.38 -1.63 -4.98
CA ILE A 73 -15.82 -1.85 -4.84
C ILE A 73 -16.13 -3.08 -3.96
N ALA A 74 -15.35 -4.17 -4.09
CA ALA A 74 -15.53 -5.36 -3.27
C ALA A 74 -15.31 -5.06 -1.77
N LEU A 75 -14.25 -4.30 -1.44
CA LEU A 75 -13.97 -3.89 -0.06
C LEU A 75 -15.06 -2.97 0.50
N GLN A 76 -15.56 -2.03 -0.32
CA GLN A 76 -16.69 -1.16 0.06
C GLN A 76 -17.91 -2.01 0.45
N ARG A 77 -18.24 -3.02 -0.35
CA ARG A 77 -19.37 -3.94 -0.11
C ARG A 77 -19.24 -4.68 1.22
N ASP A 78 -18.04 -5.18 1.52
CA ASP A 78 -17.77 -5.87 2.79
C ASP A 78 -17.82 -4.93 3.99
N GLN A 79 -17.30 -3.69 3.85
CA GLN A 79 -17.37 -2.66 4.88
C GLN A 79 -18.82 -2.23 5.15
N VAL A 80 -19.60 -1.94 4.13
CA VAL A 80 -21.04 -1.60 4.24
C VAL A 80 -21.80 -2.73 4.93
N SER A 81 -21.65 -3.98 4.45
CA SER A 81 -22.31 -5.14 5.05
C SER A 81 -21.88 -5.36 6.51
N GLY A 82 -20.63 -5.09 6.83
CA GLY A 82 -20.09 -5.18 8.17
C GLY A 82 -20.67 -4.14 9.13
N LEU A 83 -20.82 -2.89 8.67
CA LEU A 83 -21.41 -1.79 9.44
C LEU A 83 -22.90 -2.03 9.71
N LEU A 84 -23.67 -2.37 8.69
CA LEU A 84 -25.09 -2.69 8.82
C LEU A 84 -25.36 -3.81 9.81
N ARG A 85 -24.57 -4.89 9.77
CA ARG A 85 -24.76 -6.05 10.65
C ARG A 85 -24.33 -5.82 12.10
N ARG A 86 -23.22 -5.10 12.31
CA ARG A 86 -22.56 -4.99 13.63
C ARG A 86 -22.97 -3.75 14.40
N ALA A 87 -23.10 -2.64 13.70
CA ALA A 87 -23.25 -1.33 14.32
C ALA A 87 -24.69 -0.83 14.33
N GLY A 88 -25.60 -1.43 13.55
CA GLY A 88 -26.89 -0.80 13.25
C GLY A 88 -26.71 0.61 12.67
N ALA A 89 -25.49 0.91 12.18
CA ALA A 89 -25.17 2.17 11.54
C ALA A 89 -25.58 2.07 10.07
N ASP A 90 -26.21 3.12 9.57
CA ASP A 90 -26.60 3.19 8.18
C ASP A 90 -25.41 3.52 7.29
N ALA A 91 -25.10 2.57 6.39
CA ALA A 91 -24.00 2.68 5.45
C ALA A 91 -24.48 2.43 4.03
N ALA A 92 -24.02 3.24 3.10
CA ALA A 92 -24.33 3.10 1.69
C ALA A 92 -23.08 3.23 0.81
N ALA A 93 -23.12 2.65 -0.38
CA ALA A 93 -22.06 2.79 -1.36
C ALA A 93 -22.62 3.43 -2.64
N VAL A 94 -21.80 4.27 -3.28
CA VAL A 94 -22.09 4.84 -4.62
C VAL A 94 -20.92 4.44 -5.53
N ASN A 95 -21.20 3.59 -6.50
CA ASN A 95 -20.19 3.09 -7.42
C ASN A 95 -20.76 2.73 -8.79
N SER A 96 -19.87 2.41 -9.75
CA SER A 96 -20.22 2.14 -11.14
C SER A 96 -20.93 0.81 -11.40
N THR A 97 -21.03 -0.07 -10.40
CA THR A 97 -21.73 -1.37 -10.55
C THR A 97 -23.21 -1.29 -10.21
N GLN A 98 -23.66 -0.16 -9.64
CA GLN A 98 -25.04 0.14 -9.32
C GLN A 98 -25.72 0.86 -10.47
N SER A 99 -27.02 0.63 -10.63
CA SER A 99 -27.84 1.38 -11.56
C SER A 99 -27.98 2.84 -11.13
N ARG A 100 -28.36 3.71 -12.07
CA ARG A 100 -28.58 5.14 -11.75
C ARG A 100 -29.65 5.31 -10.68
N GLY A 101 -30.77 4.60 -10.77
CA GLY A 101 -31.85 4.70 -9.77
C GLY A 101 -31.46 4.20 -8.38
N GLU A 102 -30.56 3.21 -8.27
CA GLU A 102 -30.01 2.77 -6.99
C GLU A 102 -29.11 3.86 -6.38
N ASN A 103 -28.28 4.51 -7.20
CA ASN A 103 -27.45 5.60 -6.73
C ASN A 103 -28.31 6.83 -6.33
N ASP A 104 -29.34 7.18 -7.09
CA ASP A 104 -30.25 8.29 -6.78
C ASP A 104 -30.95 8.04 -5.42
N ALA A 105 -31.45 6.83 -5.17
CA ALA A 105 -32.06 6.47 -3.89
C ALA A 105 -31.06 6.54 -2.70
N VAL A 106 -29.76 6.30 -2.94
CA VAL A 106 -28.74 6.50 -1.91
C VAL A 106 -28.57 7.99 -1.61
N TRP A 107 -28.56 8.85 -2.63
CA TRP A 107 -28.42 10.28 -2.45
C TRP A 107 -29.63 10.90 -1.73
N ASP A 108 -30.85 10.45 -2.00
CA ASP A 108 -32.06 10.86 -1.27
C ASP A 108 -31.90 10.57 0.23
N ARG A 109 -31.48 9.36 0.60
CA ARG A 109 -31.24 8.99 2.00
C ARG A 109 -30.12 9.80 2.67
N ILE A 110 -29.05 10.13 1.92
CA ILE A 110 -27.97 10.99 2.42
C ILE A 110 -28.52 12.40 2.71
N SER A 111 -29.37 12.94 1.82
CA SER A 111 -29.97 14.27 1.97
C SER A 111 -30.94 14.35 3.16
N GLU A 112 -31.62 13.24 3.48
CA GLU A 112 -32.53 13.08 4.63
C GLU A 112 -31.75 12.90 5.96
N GLY A 113 -30.44 12.67 5.89
CA GLY A 113 -29.58 12.46 7.06
C GLY A 113 -29.61 11.03 7.61
N ASP A 114 -30.10 10.08 6.84
CA ASP A 114 -30.30 8.68 7.23
C ASP A 114 -29.07 7.79 6.95
N VAL A 115 -27.92 8.38 6.58
CA VAL A 115 -26.70 7.63 6.26
C VAL A 115 -25.51 8.13 7.07
N ASP A 116 -24.96 7.26 7.92
CA ASP A 116 -23.77 7.56 8.72
C ASP A 116 -22.47 7.46 7.88
N PHE A 117 -22.42 6.49 6.95
CA PHE A 117 -21.22 6.22 6.15
C PHE A 117 -21.55 6.11 4.66
N VAL A 118 -20.85 6.93 3.86
CA VAL A 118 -20.96 6.94 2.39
C VAL A 118 -19.65 6.44 1.79
N PHE A 119 -19.68 5.27 1.19
CA PHE A 119 -18.52 4.71 0.50
C PHE A 119 -18.54 5.07 -0.98
N LEU A 120 -17.44 5.65 -1.47
CA LEU A 120 -17.29 6.10 -2.83
C LEU A 120 -16.04 5.48 -3.48
N ALA A 121 -16.20 5.08 -4.73
CA ALA A 121 -15.06 4.81 -5.58
C ALA A 121 -14.50 6.15 -6.11
N PRO A 122 -13.16 6.30 -6.23
CA PRO A 122 -12.54 7.59 -6.57
C PRO A 122 -13.01 8.15 -7.92
N GLU A 123 -13.35 7.30 -8.88
CA GLU A 123 -13.88 7.71 -10.18
C GLU A 123 -15.26 8.40 -10.09
N GLN A 124 -16.03 8.20 -9.03
CA GLN A 124 -17.30 8.90 -8.83
C GLN A 124 -17.07 10.38 -8.51
N LEU A 125 -15.96 10.70 -7.87
CA LEU A 125 -15.58 12.07 -7.49
C LEU A 125 -15.09 12.93 -8.68
N ALA A 126 -14.99 12.34 -9.87
CA ALA A 126 -14.78 13.07 -11.12
C ALA A 126 -16.05 13.73 -11.64
N LYS A 127 -17.24 13.36 -11.12
CA LYS A 127 -18.55 13.90 -11.52
C LYS A 127 -18.91 15.09 -10.64
N ASP A 128 -19.13 16.24 -11.23
CA ASP A 128 -19.51 17.45 -10.47
C ASP A 128 -20.81 17.27 -9.71
N GLU A 129 -21.80 16.58 -10.28
CA GLU A 129 -23.06 16.24 -9.61
C GLU A 129 -22.84 15.52 -8.27
N VAL A 130 -21.91 14.54 -8.24
CA VAL A 130 -21.57 13.83 -7.01
C VAL A 130 -20.88 14.73 -5.99
N VAL A 131 -20.00 15.61 -6.44
CA VAL A 131 -19.31 16.57 -5.57
C VAL A 131 -20.29 17.59 -4.99
N GLU A 132 -21.26 18.07 -5.77
CA GLU A 132 -22.31 18.99 -5.32
C GLU A 132 -23.23 18.32 -4.28
N GLN A 133 -23.64 17.09 -4.53
CA GLN A 133 -24.43 16.31 -3.57
C GLN A 133 -23.68 16.09 -2.25
N LEU A 134 -22.38 15.78 -2.31
CA LEU A 134 -21.52 15.68 -1.12
C LEU A 134 -21.40 17.02 -0.40
N ALA A 135 -21.23 18.12 -1.11
CA ALA A 135 -21.15 19.45 -0.50
C ALA A 135 -22.46 19.81 0.23
N ALA A 136 -23.62 19.47 -0.36
CA ALA A 136 -24.93 19.66 0.27
C ALA A 136 -25.10 18.81 1.54
N ALA A 137 -24.58 17.59 1.54
CA ALA A 137 -24.61 16.65 2.68
C ALA A 137 -23.73 17.09 3.87
N ARG A 138 -22.80 18.03 3.69
CA ARG A 138 -21.89 18.56 4.72
C ARG A 138 -21.19 17.46 5.52
N PRO A 139 -20.30 16.67 4.91
CA PRO A 139 -19.65 15.56 5.58
C PRO A 139 -18.88 16.00 6.81
N ALA A 140 -19.03 15.26 7.91
CA ALA A 140 -18.34 15.51 9.17
C ALA A 140 -16.90 14.97 9.18
N LEU A 141 -16.57 14.04 8.26
CA LEU A 141 -15.26 13.43 8.10
C LEU A 141 -15.08 12.95 6.66
N PHE A 142 -13.90 13.22 6.09
CA PHE A 142 -13.49 12.69 4.79
C PHE A 142 -12.35 11.70 4.96
N VAL A 143 -12.58 10.45 4.64
CA VAL A 143 -11.61 9.35 4.80
C VAL A 143 -11.06 8.95 3.45
N VAL A 144 -9.74 8.90 3.33
CA VAL A 144 -9.03 8.36 2.17
C VAL A 144 -8.39 7.04 2.59
N ASP A 145 -9.02 5.93 2.21
CA ASP A 145 -8.46 4.60 2.44
C ASP A 145 -7.46 4.24 1.34
N GLU A 146 -6.45 3.41 1.68
CA GLU A 146 -5.29 3.11 0.83
C GLU A 146 -4.66 4.41 0.26
N ALA A 147 -4.39 5.36 1.16
CA ALA A 147 -3.93 6.70 0.80
C ALA A 147 -2.60 6.73 0.04
N GLN A 148 -1.82 5.63 0.02
CA GLN A 148 -0.64 5.52 -0.85
C GLN A 148 -1.00 5.64 -2.35
N CYS A 149 -2.26 5.38 -2.72
CA CYS A 149 -2.74 5.56 -4.10
C CYS A 149 -2.72 7.03 -4.57
N VAL A 150 -2.71 7.99 -3.65
CA VAL A 150 -2.58 9.43 -3.93
C VAL A 150 -1.18 9.76 -4.42
N SER A 151 -0.18 9.04 -3.91
CA SER A 151 1.23 9.37 -4.13
C SER A 151 1.77 8.71 -5.38
N THR A 152 2.40 9.50 -6.25
CA THR A 152 3.17 8.97 -7.39
C THR A 152 4.39 8.16 -6.93
N TRP A 153 4.82 8.37 -5.69
CA TRP A 153 5.85 7.59 -5.01
C TRP A 153 5.29 6.32 -4.34
N GLY A 154 3.95 6.12 -4.33
CA GLY A 154 3.29 4.92 -3.85
C GLY A 154 3.41 3.76 -4.85
N HIS A 155 3.32 2.53 -4.37
CA HIS A 155 3.43 1.33 -5.22
C HIS A 155 2.15 0.99 -6.00
N ASP A 156 1.05 1.65 -5.70
CA ASP A 156 -0.27 1.48 -6.33
C ASP A 156 -0.88 2.85 -6.64
N PHE A 157 -0.09 3.72 -7.28
CA PHE A 157 -0.54 5.04 -7.69
C PHE A 157 -1.76 4.95 -8.62
N ARG A 158 -2.76 5.80 -8.36
CA ARG A 158 -3.99 5.90 -9.14
C ARG A 158 -4.29 7.34 -9.49
N PRO A 159 -4.31 7.69 -10.79
CA PRO A 159 -4.56 9.07 -11.22
C PRO A 159 -5.86 9.67 -10.68
N GLU A 160 -6.90 8.84 -10.49
CA GLU A 160 -8.20 9.27 -9.97
C GLU A 160 -8.11 9.87 -8.55
N TYR A 161 -7.07 9.51 -7.79
CA TYR A 161 -6.82 10.06 -6.46
C TYR A 161 -6.23 11.48 -6.47
N LEU A 162 -5.66 11.94 -7.58
CA LEU A 162 -5.04 13.27 -7.66
C LEU A 162 -6.03 14.40 -7.46
N ARG A 163 -7.30 14.19 -7.81
CA ARG A 163 -8.36 15.20 -7.69
C ARG A 163 -8.92 15.33 -6.27
N LEU A 164 -8.59 14.42 -5.35
CA LEU A 164 -9.17 14.40 -4.00
C LEU A 164 -8.92 15.69 -3.22
N GLY A 165 -7.76 16.32 -3.36
CA GLY A 165 -7.47 17.60 -2.72
C GLY A 165 -8.46 18.70 -3.13
N GLN A 166 -8.76 18.83 -4.42
CA GLN A 166 -9.72 19.78 -4.96
C GLN A 166 -11.16 19.44 -4.51
N VAL A 167 -11.52 18.16 -4.49
CA VAL A 167 -12.82 17.71 -4.01
C VAL A 167 -13.01 18.07 -2.54
N ILE A 168 -11.99 17.81 -1.69
CA ILE A 168 -12.02 18.16 -0.26
C ILE A 168 -12.32 19.64 -0.05
N ASP A 169 -11.69 20.52 -0.82
CA ASP A 169 -11.94 21.98 -0.73
C ASP A 169 -13.35 22.33 -1.20
N ARG A 170 -13.85 21.73 -2.28
CA ARG A 170 -15.21 21.98 -2.85
C ARG A 170 -16.35 21.54 -1.91
N ILE A 171 -16.17 20.47 -1.15
CA ILE A 171 -17.20 19.94 -0.23
C ILE A 171 -17.20 20.61 1.15
N GLY A 172 -16.51 21.75 1.31
CA GLY A 172 -16.50 22.53 2.54
C GLY A 172 -15.38 22.16 3.51
N ARG A 173 -14.37 21.43 3.05
CA ARG A 173 -13.13 21.16 3.78
C ARG A 173 -13.36 20.46 5.14
N PRO A 174 -14.05 19.32 5.20
CA PRO A 174 -14.14 18.53 6.42
C PRO A 174 -12.74 18.06 6.86
N PRO A 175 -12.54 17.65 8.14
CA PRO A 175 -11.31 17.00 8.56
C PRO A 175 -11.00 15.78 7.69
N VAL A 176 -9.71 15.61 7.34
CA VAL A 176 -9.25 14.55 6.47
C VAL A 176 -8.55 13.47 7.29
N LEU A 177 -8.98 12.22 7.11
CA LEU A 177 -8.33 11.05 7.64
C LEU A 177 -7.74 10.21 6.50
N ALA A 178 -6.44 10.23 6.34
CA ALA A 178 -5.73 9.40 5.38
C ALA A 178 -5.22 8.11 6.06
N LEU A 179 -5.56 6.95 5.50
CA LEU A 179 -5.22 5.62 6.03
C LEU A 179 -4.37 4.86 5.02
N THR A 180 -3.28 4.27 5.48
CA THR A 180 -2.46 3.37 4.66
C THR A 180 -1.82 2.25 5.48
N ALA A 181 -1.49 1.14 4.82
CA ALA A 181 -0.76 0.04 5.45
C ALA A 181 0.76 0.25 5.41
N SER A 182 1.25 0.93 4.41
CA SER A 182 2.68 1.15 4.16
C SER A 182 2.88 2.52 3.52
N ALA A 183 3.66 3.36 4.16
CA ALA A 183 4.10 4.63 3.58
C ALA A 183 5.45 5.02 4.17
N ALA A 184 6.48 5.00 3.35
CA ALA A 184 7.77 5.58 3.68
C ALA A 184 7.65 7.11 3.85
N ALA A 185 8.62 7.76 4.50
CA ALA A 185 8.54 9.18 4.80
C ALA A 185 8.24 10.08 3.57
N PRO A 186 8.84 9.88 2.39
CA PRO A 186 8.50 10.67 1.21
C PRO A 186 7.06 10.46 0.74
N VAL A 187 6.56 9.21 0.80
CA VAL A 187 5.17 8.90 0.45
C VAL A 187 4.20 9.61 1.40
N ARG A 188 4.50 9.65 2.70
CA ARG A 188 3.68 10.37 3.68
C ARG A 188 3.62 11.87 3.39
N ALA A 189 4.78 12.47 3.09
CA ALA A 189 4.85 13.90 2.75
C ALA A 189 4.04 14.22 1.49
N ASP A 190 4.12 13.38 0.45
CA ASP A 190 3.38 13.55 -0.80
C ASP A 190 1.86 13.37 -0.58
N ILE A 191 1.43 12.40 0.24
CA ILE A 191 0.02 12.25 0.63
C ILE A 191 -0.51 13.52 1.30
N VAL A 192 0.22 14.05 2.28
CA VAL A 192 -0.17 15.27 3.01
C VAL A 192 -0.30 16.46 2.05
N GLN A 193 0.68 16.63 1.16
CA GLN A 193 0.69 17.71 0.18
C GLN A 193 -0.47 17.61 -0.81
N ARG A 194 -0.67 16.44 -1.44
CA ARG A 194 -1.67 16.26 -2.49
C ARG A 194 -3.11 16.31 -1.99
N LEU A 195 -3.35 15.83 -0.78
CA LEU A 195 -4.67 15.96 -0.13
C LEU A 195 -4.91 17.34 0.48
N GLY A 196 -3.94 18.26 0.42
CA GLY A 196 -4.04 19.59 1.02
C GLY A 196 -4.26 19.55 2.53
N MET A 197 -3.73 18.53 3.23
CA MET A 197 -3.92 18.36 4.67
C MET A 197 -3.24 19.47 5.47
N ARG A 198 -3.88 19.91 6.57
CA ARG A 198 -3.44 21.05 7.40
C ARG A 198 -3.25 20.61 8.86
N ASP A 199 -2.24 21.14 9.54
CA ASP A 199 -1.93 20.81 10.95
C ASP A 199 -2.00 19.30 11.23
N VAL A 200 -1.33 18.51 10.41
CA VAL A 200 -1.50 17.07 10.33
C VAL A 200 -0.98 16.37 11.59
N ARG A 201 -1.81 15.53 12.17
CA ARG A 201 -1.40 14.56 13.18
C ARG A 201 -0.99 13.26 12.49
N GLU A 202 0.29 12.95 12.49
CA GLU A 202 0.76 11.63 12.05
C GLU A 202 0.69 10.61 13.18
N VAL A 203 0.09 9.45 12.89
CA VAL A 203 0.06 8.28 13.78
C VAL A 203 0.67 7.12 13.01
N VAL A 204 1.97 6.95 13.15
CA VAL A 204 2.72 5.85 12.54
C VAL A 204 2.96 4.78 13.59
N THR A 205 2.49 3.57 13.32
CA THR A 205 2.79 2.38 14.14
C THR A 205 3.95 1.61 13.53
N GLY A 206 4.56 0.75 14.32
CA GLY A 206 5.63 -0.09 13.79
C GLY A 206 5.18 -1.00 12.65
N PHE A 207 6.09 -1.26 11.73
CA PHE A 207 5.90 -2.18 10.60
C PHE A 207 6.25 -3.63 10.98
N ASP A 208 6.73 -3.87 12.19
CA ASP A 208 7.15 -5.22 12.59
C ASP A 208 5.97 -6.17 12.80
N ARG A 209 6.13 -7.37 12.28
CA ARG A 209 5.21 -8.49 12.41
C ARG A 209 5.99 -9.70 12.96
N PRO A 210 6.29 -9.72 14.27
CA PRO A 210 7.19 -10.73 14.87
C PRO A 210 6.67 -12.16 14.74
N ASN A 211 5.37 -12.33 14.58
CA ASN A 211 4.73 -13.64 14.39
C ASN A 211 4.85 -14.20 12.96
N ILE A 212 5.38 -13.44 12.00
CA ILE A 212 5.60 -13.92 10.63
C ILE A 212 7.07 -14.31 10.46
N HIS A 213 7.34 -15.57 10.21
CA HIS A 213 8.67 -16.04 9.82
C HIS A 213 8.96 -15.68 8.36
N LEU A 214 10.13 -15.09 8.09
CA LEU A 214 10.52 -14.65 6.74
C LEU A 214 11.55 -15.62 6.15
N GLU A 215 11.25 -16.16 4.97
CA GLU A 215 12.09 -17.15 4.29
C GLU A 215 12.24 -16.82 2.80
N VAL A 216 13.47 -16.94 2.26
CA VAL A 216 13.74 -16.84 0.82
C VAL A 216 14.46 -18.11 0.36
N ILE A 217 13.86 -18.82 -0.57
CA ILE A 217 14.40 -20.05 -1.15
C ILE A 217 14.91 -19.74 -2.56
N PRO A 218 16.23 -19.76 -2.79
CA PRO A 218 16.80 -19.48 -4.10
C PRO A 218 16.73 -20.71 -5.02
N PHE A 219 16.39 -20.47 -6.30
CA PHE A 219 16.32 -21.48 -7.35
C PHE A 219 17.13 -21.07 -8.57
N ARG A 220 17.69 -22.06 -9.29
CA ARG A 220 18.34 -21.88 -10.59
C ARG A 220 17.43 -22.29 -11.74
N SER A 221 16.66 -23.36 -11.55
CA SER A 221 15.75 -23.95 -12.54
C SER A 221 14.30 -23.53 -12.27
N ALA A 222 13.55 -23.21 -13.33
CA ALA A 222 12.11 -22.94 -13.24
C ALA A 222 11.31 -24.19 -12.85
N ALA A 223 11.74 -25.36 -13.32
CA ALA A 223 11.07 -26.64 -13.03
C ALA A 223 11.22 -27.02 -11.54
N ASP A 224 12.45 -26.88 -10.99
CA ASP A 224 12.69 -27.17 -9.58
C ASP A 224 11.94 -26.18 -8.69
N LYS A 225 11.92 -24.89 -9.05
CA LYS A 225 11.14 -23.89 -8.34
C LYS A 225 9.64 -24.26 -8.33
N ARG A 226 9.08 -24.62 -9.50
CA ARG A 226 7.67 -24.98 -9.61
C ARG A 226 7.31 -26.16 -8.69
N ARG A 227 8.09 -27.25 -8.76
CA ARG A 227 7.90 -28.41 -7.91
C ARG A 227 7.99 -28.03 -6.42
N ALA A 228 9.03 -27.29 -6.02
CA ALA A 228 9.20 -26.89 -4.65
C ALA A 228 8.08 -25.97 -4.13
N VAL A 229 7.52 -25.09 -4.97
CA VAL A 229 6.36 -24.26 -4.62
C VAL A 229 5.15 -25.13 -4.30
N VAL A 230 4.86 -26.13 -5.14
CA VAL A 230 3.73 -27.06 -4.92
C VAL A 230 3.95 -27.89 -3.66
N GLU A 231 5.10 -28.54 -3.52
CA GLU A 231 5.46 -29.35 -2.35
C GLU A 231 5.41 -28.54 -1.05
N ARG A 232 5.95 -27.30 -1.10
CA ARG A 232 5.96 -26.42 0.07
C ARG A 232 4.56 -25.95 0.44
N ALA A 233 3.76 -25.49 -0.52
CA ALA A 233 2.38 -25.09 -0.27
C ALA A 233 1.52 -26.23 0.25
N ALA A 234 1.77 -27.48 -0.21
CA ALA A 234 1.08 -28.66 0.31
C ALA A 234 1.47 -28.98 1.76
N ALA A 235 2.74 -28.78 2.14
CA ALA A 235 3.26 -29.13 3.45
C ALA A 235 2.96 -28.09 4.55
N GLU A 236 2.74 -26.82 4.19
CA GLU A 236 2.48 -25.75 5.16
C GLU A 236 1.11 -25.91 5.86
N PRO A 237 0.98 -25.46 7.13
CA PRO A 237 -0.33 -25.37 7.81
C PRO A 237 -1.33 -24.55 7.01
N LYS A 238 -2.62 -24.90 7.08
CA LYS A 238 -3.70 -24.26 6.34
C LYS A 238 -4.51 -23.28 7.23
N PRO A 239 -5.20 -22.28 6.62
CA PRO A 239 -5.23 -21.95 5.19
C PRO A 239 -4.02 -21.12 4.75
N GLY A 240 -3.77 -21.06 3.43
CA GLY A 240 -2.66 -20.32 2.85
C GLY A 240 -2.97 -19.60 1.55
N LEU A 241 -2.03 -18.72 1.15
CA LEU A 241 -2.07 -17.98 -0.10
C LEU A 241 -0.81 -18.28 -0.93
N VAL A 242 -0.97 -18.46 -2.24
CA VAL A 242 0.14 -18.57 -3.18
C VAL A 242 0.00 -17.47 -4.24
N TYR A 243 1.01 -16.61 -4.36
CA TYR A 243 1.02 -15.55 -5.37
C TYR A 243 1.82 -15.94 -6.60
N ALA A 244 1.17 -15.88 -7.76
CA ALA A 244 1.74 -16.14 -9.08
C ALA A 244 1.73 -14.87 -9.95
N ALA A 245 2.64 -14.76 -10.93
CA ALA A 245 2.73 -13.58 -11.78
C ALA A 245 1.61 -13.47 -12.81
N THR A 246 1.14 -14.60 -13.33
CA THR A 246 0.18 -14.65 -14.44
C THR A 246 -1.08 -15.44 -14.09
N ARG A 247 -2.17 -15.15 -14.82
CA ARG A 247 -3.44 -15.88 -14.72
C ARG A 247 -3.22 -17.38 -14.96
N LYS A 248 -2.49 -17.71 -16.03
CA LYS A 248 -2.17 -19.08 -16.41
C LYS A 248 -1.43 -19.83 -15.30
N GLU A 249 -0.38 -19.20 -14.72
CA GLU A 249 0.35 -19.82 -13.61
C GLU A 249 -0.55 -20.04 -12.38
N SER A 250 -1.45 -19.09 -12.08
CA SER A 250 -2.36 -19.25 -10.93
C SER A 250 -3.30 -20.43 -11.11
N GLU A 251 -3.83 -20.65 -12.33
CA GLU A 251 -4.68 -21.80 -12.65
C GLU A 251 -3.89 -23.12 -12.63
N GLU A 252 -2.66 -23.10 -13.16
CA GLU A 252 -1.80 -24.29 -13.19
C GLU A 252 -1.39 -24.74 -11.79
N TYR A 253 -0.93 -23.83 -10.91
CA TYR A 253 -0.61 -24.17 -9.53
C TYR A 253 -1.85 -24.62 -8.75
N ALA A 254 -3.01 -24.00 -8.98
CA ALA A 254 -4.25 -24.40 -8.33
C ALA A 254 -4.64 -25.84 -8.71
N ARG A 255 -4.47 -26.22 -9.98
CA ARG A 255 -4.72 -27.58 -10.45
C ARG A 255 -3.74 -28.57 -9.80
N GLU A 256 -2.42 -28.29 -9.81
CA GLU A 256 -1.41 -29.18 -9.24
C GLU A 256 -1.62 -29.41 -7.75
N LEU A 257 -1.99 -28.37 -6.99
CA LEU A 257 -2.32 -28.51 -5.58
C LEU A 257 -3.64 -29.29 -5.37
N GLY A 258 -4.63 -29.09 -6.25
CA GLY A 258 -5.87 -29.85 -6.24
C GLY A 258 -5.65 -31.36 -6.52
N ASP A 259 -4.72 -31.68 -7.42
CA ASP A 259 -4.34 -33.06 -7.72
C ASP A 259 -3.70 -33.79 -6.49
N LEU A 260 -3.19 -33.02 -5.53
CA LEU A 260 -2.72 -33.53 -4.23
C LEU A 260 -3.85 -33.67 -3.19
N GLY A 261 -5.11 -33.42 -3.57
CA GLY A 261 -6.27 -33.57 -2.68
C GLY A 261 -6.60 -32.37 -1.80
N LEU A 262 -5.99 -31.21 -2.05
CA LEU A 262 -6.28 -29.99 -1.30
C LEU A 262 -7.51 -29.26 -1.87
N GLY A 263 -8.25 -28.58 -1.00
CA GLY A 263 -9.31 -27.64 -1.39
C GLY A 263 -8.71 -26.35 -1.93
N VAL A 264 -8.61 -26.19 -3.26
CA VAL A 264 -7.91 -25.05 -3.89
C VAL A 264 -8.79 -24.32 -4.89
N ALA A 265 -8.57 -23.02 -5.02
CA ALA A 265 -9.14 -22.21 -6.08
C ALA A 265 -8.11 -21.23 -6.65
N ALA A 266 -8.17 -20.98 -7.96
CA ALA A 266 -7.45 -19.89 -8.61
C ALA A 266 -8.23 -18.57 -8.45
N TYR A 267 -7.52 -17.44 -8.34
CA TYR A 267 -8.13 -16.11 -8.29
C TYR A 267 -7.32 -15.09 -9.11
N HIS A 268 -7.93 -14.49 -10.10
CA HIS A 268 -7.33 -13.45 -10.94
C HIS A 268 -8.38 -12.56 -11.62
N ALA A 269 -7.98 -11.41 -12.12
CA ALA A 269 -8.88 -10.42 -12.72
C ALA A 269 -9.61 -10.94 -13.99
N GLY A 270 -9.15 -12.02 -14.61
CA GLY A 270 -9.80 -12.67 -15.76
C GLY A 270 -11.04 -13.50 -15.42
N LEU A 271 -11.24 -13.84 -14.13
CA LEU A 271 -12.45 -14.53 -13.70
C LEU A 271 -13.65 -13.58 -13.68
N PRO A 272 -14.87 -14.07 -14.01
CA PRO A 272 -16.11 -13.33 -13.83
C PRO A 272 -16.26 -12.83 -12.39
N ALA A 273 -16.89 -11.66 -12.20
CA ALA A 273 -17.06 -11.07 -10.86
C ALA A 273 -17.78 -12.00 -9.87
N LYS A 274 -18.77 -12.78 -10.37
CA LYS A 274 -19.51 -13.78 -9.57
C LYS A 274 -18.59 -14.89 -9.05
N GLU A 275 -17.69 -15.39 -9.91
CA GLU A 275 -16.74 -16.44 -9.52
C GLU A 275 -15.71 -15.91 -8.53
N ARG A 276 -15.21 -14.70 -8.74
CA ARG A 276 -14.32 -14.04 -7.77
C ARG A 276 -14.96 -13.91 -6.40
N GLY A 277 -16.24 -13.48 -6.37
CA GLY A 277 -17.01 -13.42 -5.12
C GLY A 277 -17.14 -14.79 -4.46
N ALA A 278 -17.47 -15.83 -5.21
CA ALA A 278 -17.61 -17.19 -4.69
C ALA A 278 -16.30 -17.74 -4.11
N VAL A 279 -15.15 -17.52 -4.78
CA VAL A 279 -13.83 -17.93 -4.25
C VAL A 279 -13.52 -17.19 -2.96
N HIS A 280 -13.79 -15.88 -2.91
CA HIS A 280 -13.58 -15.07 -1.72
C HIS A 280 -14.41 -15.57 -0.53
N ASP A 281 -15.73 -15.79 -0.73
CA ASP A 281 -16.63 -16.24 0.31
C ASP A 281 -16.25 -17.63 0.84
N ARG A 282 -15.92 -18.58 -0.06
CA ARG A 282 -15.46 -19.93 0.30
C ARG A 282 -14.15 -19.90 1.09
N PHE A 283 -13.22 -19.00 0.73
CA PHE A 283 -11.98 -18.86 1.48
C PHE A 283 -12.22 -18.30 2.89
N LEU A 284 -13.08 -17.30 3.03
CA LEU A 284 -13.46 -16.76 4.34
C LEU A 284 -14.19 -17.79 5.20
N ALA A 285 -15.05 -18.62 4.59
CA ALA A 285 -15.76 -19.71 5.27
C ALA A 285 -14.84 -20.87 5.70
N GLY A 286 -13.57 -20.91 5.25
CA GLY A 286 -12.64 -22.00 5.56
C GLY A 286 -12.84 -23.26 4.72
N GLU A 287 -13.55 -23.15 3.60
CA GLU A 287 -13.79 -24.25 2.65
C GLU A 287 -12.60 -24.49 1.69
N LEU A 288 -11.68 -23.53 1.64
CA LEU A 288 -10.48 -23.63 0.82
C LEU A 288 -9.22 -23.68 1.70
N ASP A 289 -8.37 -24.67 1.42
CA ASP A 289 -7.06 -24.81 2.04
C ASP A 289 -6.06 -23.79 1.51
N VAL A 290 -6.11 -23.53 0.18
CA VAL A 290 -5.19 -22.62 -0.50
C VAL A 290 -5.93 -21.82 -1.57
N VAL A 291 -5.66 -20.52 -1.63
CA VAL A 291 -6.00 -19.71 -2.80
C VAL A 291 -4.72 -19.39 -3.55
N VAL A 292 -4.69 -19.74 -4.85
CA VAL A 292 -3.60 -19.37 -5.75
C VAL A 292 -4.02 -18.16 -6.56
N ALA A 293 -3.31 -17.06 -6.41
CA ALA A 293 -3.78 -15.78 -6.95
C ALA A 293 -2.69 -14.97 -7.66
N THR A 294 -3.12 -14.09 -8.55
CA THR A 294 -2.32 -12.93 -8.94
C THR A 294 -2.50 -11.80 -7.90
N SER A 295 -1.80 -10.67 -8.06
CA SER A 295 -1.97 -9.47 -7.22
C SER A 295 -3.43 -8.99 -7.13
N ALA A 296 -4.33 -9.46 -8.01
CA ALA A 296 -5.76 -9.17 -7.95
C ALA A 296 -6.45 -9.68 -6.66
N PHE A 297 -5.92 -10.73 -6.00
CA PHE A 297 -6.34 -11.18 -4.68
C PHE A 297 -5.52 -10.45 -3.61
N GLY A 298 -5.59 -9.14 -3.66
CA GLY A 298 -4.70 -8.29 -2.89
C GLY A 298 -5.43 -7.52 -1.79
N MET A 299 -6.25 -6.58 -2.13
CA MET A 299 -6.92 -5.70 -1.18
C MET A 299 -8.27 -6.30 -0.73
N GLY A 300 -8.65 -6.07 0.53
CA GLY A 300 -9.97 -6.47 1.04
C GLY A 300 -10.09 -7.84 1.70
N ILE A 301 -9.05 -8.67 1.71
CA ILE A 301 -9.12 -9.98 2.37
C ILE A 301 -8.85 -9.82 3.87
N ASP A 302 -9.86 -10.07 4.69
CA ASP A 302 -9.74 -10.01 6.15
C ASP A 302 -10.00 -11.37 6.81
N LYS A 303 -9.15 -12.35 6.46
CA LYS A 303 -9.12 -13.66 7.11
C LYS A 303 -8.01 -13.69 8.15
N PRO A 304 -8.35 -13.88 9.45
CA PRO A 304 -7.37 -13.73 10.52
C PRO A 304 -6.34 -14.87 10.60
N ASP A 305 -6.73 -16.06 10.21
CA ASP A 305 -6.04 -17.34 10.45
C ASP A 305 -5.21 -17.85 9.27
N VAL A 306 -4.81 -16.99 8.32
CA VAL A 306 -3.91 -17.38 7.22
C VAL A 306 -2.54 -17.77 7.80
N ARG A 307 -2.12 -19.00 7.54
CA ARG A 307 -0.89 -19.58 8.12
C ARG A 307 0.35 -19.37 7.27
N PHE A 308 0.18 -19.24 5.95
CA PHE A 308 1.31 -18.90 5.10
C PHE A 308 0.91 -18.04 3.91
N VAL A 309 1.89 -17.26 3.44
CA VAL A 309 1.88 -16.57 2.16
C VAL A 309 3.14 -16.99 1.42
N LEU A 310 2.97 -17.66 0.26
CA LEU A 310 4.05 -18.12 -0.58
C LEU A 310 4.05 -17.37 -1.91
N HIS A 311 5.15 -16.72 -2.22
CA HIS A 311 5.35 -16.06 -3.50
C HIS A 311 6.02 -17.02 -4.47
N ALA A 312 5.26 -17.58 -5.41
CA ALA A 312 5.77 -18.34 -6.54
C ALA A 312 6.47 -17.43 -7.56
N SER A 313 6.16 -16.14 -7.54
CA SER A 313 6.79 -15.11 -8.37
C SER A 313 7.20 -13.92 -7.53
N VAL A 314 8.32 -13.28 -7.90
CA VAL A 314 8.83 -12.12 -7.17
C VAL A 314 7.88 -10.94 -7.33
N PRO A 315 7.41 -10.29 -6.24
CA PRO A 315 6.62 -9.06 -6.34
C PRO A 315 7.39 -7.90 -6.99
N GLY A 316 6.69 -6.92 -7.52
CA GLY A 316 7.28 -5.75 -8.17
C GLY A 316 7.99 -4.78 -7.22
N SER A 317 7.63 -4.82 -5.92
CA SER A 317 8.21 -3.93 -4.91
C SER A 317 8.18 -4.56 -3.52
N LEU A 318 8.97 -4.00 -2.59
CA LEU A 318 8.91 -4.38 -1.17
C LEU A 318 7.61 -3.94 -0.50
N ASP A 319 6.99 -2.86 -0.97
CA ASP A 319 5.67 -2.43 -0.49
C ASP A 319 4.60 -3.47 -0.81
N ALA A 320 4.53 -3.93 -2.06
CA ALA A 320 3.62 -4.99 -2.47
C ALA A 320 3.89 -6.28 -1.69
N TYR A 321 5.16 -6.69 -1.58
CA TYR A 321 5.56 -7.85 -0.79
C TYR A 321 5.09 -7.73 0.66
N TYR A 322 5.35 -6.59 1.31
CA TYR A 322 4.95 -6.35 2.69
C TYR A 322 3.43 -6.38 2.87
N GLN A 323 2.69 -5.80 1.95
CA GLN A 323 1.23 -5.81 1.97
C GLN A 323 0.66 -7.22 1.82
N GLU A 324 1.25 -8.03 0.94
CA GLU A 324 0.85 -9.41 0.67
C GLU A 324 1.19 -10.34 1.85
N ILE A 325 2.40 -10.31 2.38
CA ILE A 325 2.78 -11.12 3.56
C ILE A 325 2.01 -10.68 4.81
N GLY A 326 1.61 -9.41 4.90
CA GLY A 326 0.83 -8.86 6.00
C GLY A 326 -0.56 -9.50 6.15
N ARG A 327 -1.00 -10.34 5.19
CA ARG A 327 -2.24 -11.13 5.27
C ARG A 327 -2.11 -12.31 6.20
N ALA A 328 -0.88 -12.82 6.39
CA ALA A 328 -0.62 -13.95 7.26
C ALA A 328 -0.70 -13.57 8.75
N GLY A 329 -1.21 -14.47 9.57
CA GLY A 329 -1.17 -14.38 11.03
C GLY A 329 -1.77 -13.11 11.62
N ARG A 330 -2.90 -12.63 11.11
CA ARG A 330 -3.58 -11.44 11.67
C ARG A 330 -4.13 -11.66 13.07
N ASP A 331 -4.38 -12.91 13.41
CA ASP A 331 -4.75 -13.36 14.75
C ASP A 331 -3.59 -13.36 15.76
N GLY A 332 -2.38 -12.99 15.33
CA GLY A 332 -1.16 -13.00 16.15
C GLY A 332 -0.50 -14.37 16.28
N GLN A 333 -1.10 -15.43 15.72
CA GLN A 333 -0.51 -16.75 15.73
C GLN A 333 0.65 -16.86 14.73
N PRO A 334 1.59 -17.81 14.91
CA PRO A 334 2.69 -18.03 14.00
C PRO A 334 2.22 -18.24 12.55
N ALA A 335 2.91 -17.59 11.62
CA ALA A 335 2.67 -17.70 10.20
C ALA A 335 4.00 -17.58 9.42
N ARG A 336 4.00 -17.97 8.15
CA ARG A 336 5.19 -17.95 7.30
C ARG A 336 5.00 -17.09 6.06
N ALA A 337 6.02 -16.33 5.71
CA ALA A 337 6.15 -15.63 4.43
C ALA A 337 7.34 -16.24 3.67
N ILE A 338 7.06 -16.89 2.55
CA ILE A 338 8.02 -17.66 1.77
C ILE A 338 8.13 -17.04 0.38
N LEU A 339 9.35 -16.69 -0.03
CA LEU A 339 9.64 -16.20 -1.38
C LEU A 339 10.46 -17.26 -2.15
N ALA A 340 9.85 -17.86 -3.16
CA ALA A 340 10.56 -18.72 -4.12
C ALA A 340 11.29 -17.84 -5.15
N TYR A 341 12.57 -17.59 -4.94
CA TYR A 341 13.34 -16.61 -5.69
C TYR A 341 14.17 -17.24 -6.81
N ARG A 342 14.08 -16.69 -7.99
CA ARG A 342 14.98 -16.94 -9.11
C ARG A 342 15.31 -15.61 -9.78
N SER A 343 16.59 -15.29 -9.95
CA SER A 343 17.02 -13.99 -10.47
C SER A 343 16.48 -13.66 -11.86
N GLN A 344 16.25 -14.68 -12.70
CA GLN A 344 15.66 -14.51 -14.03
C GLN A 344 14.21 -14.04 -13.99
N ASP A 345 13.46 -14.32 -12.92
CA ASP A 345 12.06 -13.92 -12.78
C ASP A 345 11.89 -12.40 -12.61
N LEU A 346 12.95 -11.70 -12.19
CA LEU A 346 13.00 -10.24 -12.19
C LEU A 346 12.91 -9.62 -13.61
N GLY A 347 13.21 -10.39 -14.66
CA GLY A 347 13.05 -9.95 -16.03
C GLY A 347 11.62 -9.58 -16.38
N MET A 348 10.63 -10.33 -15.86
CA MET A 348 9.21 -10.05 -16.04
C MET A 348 8.81 -8.75 -15.30
N GLN A 349 9.29 -8.56 -14.07
CA GLN A 349 9.02 -7.33 -13.31
C GLN A 349 9.65 -6.11 -13.96
N ARG A 350 10.89 -6.24 -14.50
CA ARG A 350 11.53 -5.19 -15.28
C ARG A 350 10.79 -4.89 -16.58
N TYR A 351 10.21 -5.89 -17.24
CA TYR A 351 9.38 -5.68 -18.42
C TYR A 351 8.11 -4.89 -18.09
N PHE A 352 7.41 -5.20 -17.00
CA PHE A 352 6.26 -4.42 -16.54
C PHE A 352 6.66 -3.00 -16.14
N ALA A 353 7.80 -2.82 -15.50
CA ALA A 353 8.35 -1.52 -15.15
C ALA A 353 8.91 -0.73 -16.35
N ALA A 354 9.07 -1.34 -17.53
CA ALA A 354 9.64 -0.70 -18.73
C ALA A 354 8.61 0.05 -19.58
N GLY A 355 7.31 -0.12 -19.29
CA GLY A 355 6.23 0.46 -20.07
C GLY A 355 6.13 1.97 -19.87
N ARG A 356 6.80 2.75 -20.73
CA ARG A 356 6.54 4.20 -20.85
C ARG A 356 5.96 4.49 -22.23
N PRO A 357 5.13 5.53 -22.37
CA PRO A 357 4.80 6.06 -23.66
C PRO A 357 6.07 6.59 -24.36
N ASP A 358 6.17 6.28 -25.63
CA ASP A 358 7.22 6.82 -26.49
C ASP A 358 7.09 8.35 -26.58
N PRO A 359 8.20 9.14 -26.53
CA PRO A 359 8.15 10.59 -26.61
C PRO A 359 7.42 11.13 -27.84
N ASP A 360 7.58 10.45 -28.98
CA ASP A 360 6.88 10.83 -30.22
C ASP A 360 5.38 10.62 -30.08
N THR A 361 4.97 9.54 -29.39
CA THR A 361 3.55 9.27 -29.09
C THR A 361 2.95 10.34 -28.15
N VAL A 362 3.70 10.80 -27.16
CA VAL A 362 3.23 11.87 -26.24
C VAL A 362 3.05 13.18 -27.00
N SER A 363 4.03 13.53 -27.86
CA SER A 363 3.98 14.72 -28.69
C SER A 363 2.83 14.66 -29.72
N GLN A 364 2.59 13.50 -30.32
CA GLN A 364 1.48 13.25 -31.24
C GLN A 364 0.12 13.50 -30.57
N VAL A 365 -0.09 12.96 -29.36
CA VAL A 365 -1.37 13.13 -28.63
C VAL A 365 -1.54 14.58 -28.20
N ALA A 366 -0.49 15.23 -27.68
CA ALA A 366 -0.55 16.63 -27.26
C ALA A 366 -0.86 17.56 -28.46
N GLY A 367 -0.24 17.31 -29.62
CA GLY A 367 -0.49 18.05 -30.85
C GLY A 367 -1.91 17.84 -31.38
N ALA A 368 -2.38 16.59 -31.42
CA ALA A 368 -3.74 16.26 -31.87
C ALA A 368 -4.81 16.95 -30.99
N LEU A 369 -4.62 16.97 -29.66
CA LEU A 369 -5.55 17.68 -28.76
C LEU A 369 -5.58 19.19 -28.99
N GLU A 370 -4.46 19.80 -29.36
CA GLU A 370 -4.40 21.26 -29.64
C GLU A 370 -5.11 21.65 -30.96
N GLU A 371 -5.18 20.73 -31.93
CA GLU A 371 -5.89 20.96 -33.19
C GLU A 371 -7.42 21.05 -32.98
N HIS A 372 -7.93 20.62 -31.84
CA HIS A 372 -9.35 20.69 -31.52
C HIS A 372 -9.69 21.94 -30.71
N ALA A 373 -10.70 22.67 -31.14
CA ALA A 373 -11.15 23.90 -30.47
C ALA A 373 -11.99 23.66 -29.18
N GLY A 374 -12.06 22.42 -28.67
CA GLY A 374 -12.85 22.05 -27.50
C GLY A 374 -12.68 20.57 -27.13
N PRO A 375 -13.55 20.06 -26.21
CA PRO A 375 -13.42 18.68 -25.73
C PRO A 375 -13.54 17.63 -26.84
N VAL A 376 -12.66 16.61 -26.80
CA VAL A 376 -12.56 15.54 -27.78
C VAL A 376 -12.80 14.19 -27.12
N ARG A 377 -13.63 13.35 -27.73
CA ARG A 377 -13.86 12.00 -27.21
C ARG A 377 -12.59 11.14 -27.32
N PRO A 378 -12.25 10.36 -26.31
CA PRO A 378 -11.09 9.44 -26.39
C PRO A 378 -11.14 8.48 -27.59
N SER A 379 -12.36 8.11 -28.05
CA SER A 379 -12.54 7.26 -29.24
C SER A 379 -12.09 7.95 -30.52
N ASP A 380 -12.37 9.25 -30.65
CA ASP A 380 -12.06 10.03 -31.84
C ASP A 380 -10.54 10.30 -31.90
N LEU A 381 -9.97 10.73 -30.79
CA LEU A 381 -8.53 10.92 -30.63
C LEU A 381 -7.74 9.62 -30.89
N ARG A 382 -8.31 8.49 -30.47
CA ARG A 382 -7.72 7.17 -30.73
C ARG A 382 -7.73 6.82 -32.23
N SER A 383 -8.81 7.16 -32.92
CA SER A 383 -8.92 6.93 -34.36
C SER A 383 -7.96 7.80 -35.14
N GLU A 384 -7.76 9.04 -34.71
CA GLU A 384 -6.85 10.01 -35.30
C GLU A 384 -5.39 9.64 -35.09
N THR A 385 -5.02 9.27 -33.86
CA THR A 385 -3.64 8.94 -33.51
C THR A 385 -3.24 7.48 -33.84
N GLY A 386 -4.20 6.61 -34.14
CA GLY A 386 -3.98 5.18 -34.38
C GLY A 386 -3.55 4.38 -33.15
N LEU A 387 -3.68 4.94 -31.95
CA LEU A 387 -3.23 4.32 -30.71
C LEU A 387 -4.25 3.30 -30.17
N THR A 388 -3.76 2.31 -29.43
CA THR A 388 -4.64 1.45 -28.62
C THR A 388 -5.20 2.21 -27.43
N ALA A 389 -6.37 1.79 -26.90
CA ALA A 389 -6.99 2.45 -25.75
C ALA A 389 -6.02 2.57 -24.55
N SER A 390 -5.26 1.50 -24.24
CA SER A 390 -4.32 1.51 -23.12
C SER A 390 -3.13 2.47 -23.32
N ARG A 391 -2.64 2.59 -24.56
CA ARG A 391 -1.56 3.55 -24.86
C ARG A 391 -2.05 4.98 -24.78
N LEU A 392 -3.24 5.28 -25.32
CA LEU A 392 -3.82 6.61 -25.23
C LEU A 392 -4.05 6.99 -23.77
N THR A 393 -4.67 6.11 -22.95
CA THR A 393 -4.89 6.36 -21.52
C THR A 393 -3.57 6.63 -20.78
N ALA A 394 -2.51 5.89 -21.07
CA ALA A 394 -1.21 6.11 -20.45
C ALA A 394 -0.62 7.49 -20.78
N VAL A 395 -0.76 7.96 -22.01
CA VAL A 395 -0.31 9.30 -22.42
C VAL A 395 -1.16 10.39 -21.79
N VAL A 396 -2.49 10.24 -21.85
CA VAL A 396 -3.44 11.19 -21.24
C VAL A 396 -3.16 11.36 -19.75
N ASN A 397 -2.96 10.27 -19.02
CA ASN A 397 -2.63 10.33 -17.60
C ASN A 397 -1.35 11.14 -17.31
N LEU A 398 -0.33 11.06 -18.17
CA LEU A 398 0.89 11.87 -18.02
C LEU A 398 0.61 13.35 -18.31
N LEU A 399 -0.17 13.64 -19.35
CA LEU A 399 -0.54 15.01 -19.71
C LEU A 399 -1.46 15.66 -18.65
N GLU A 400 -2.34 14.88 -18.01
CA GLU A 400 -3.14 15.34 -16.87
C GLU A 400 -2.27 15.64 -15.64
N GLN A 401 -1.27 14.81 -15.36
CA GLN A 401 -0.35 15.02 -14.24
C GLN A 401 0.51 16.29 -14.38
N VAL A 402 0.79 16.71 -15.59
CA VAL A 402 1.47 17.99 -15.88
C VAL A 402 0.49 19.14 -16.13
N GLU A 403 -0.81 18.91 -15.82
CA GLU A 403 -1.88 19.88 -15.92
C GLU A 403 -2.10 20.48 -17.34
N ALA A 404 -1.64 19.76 -18.36
CA ALA A 404 -1.80 20.19 -19.75
C ALA A 404 -3.15 19.78 -20.36
N VAL A 405 -3.74 18.70 -19.84
CA VAL A 405 -5.00 18.13 -20.29
C VAL A 405 -5.90 17.92 -19.07
N ARG A 406 -7.19 18.00 -19.26
CA ARG A 406 -8.21 17.58 -18.28
C ARG A 406 -9.24 16.67 -18.93
N THR A 407 -9.75 15.72 -18.20
CA THR A 407 -10.94 14.96 -18.57
C THR A 407 -12.18 15.72 -18.10
N THR A 408 -13.14 15.97 -18.99
CA THR A 408 -14.41 16.61 -18.68
C THR A 408 -15.37 15.63 -18.00
N GLU A 409 -16.52 16.11 -17.52
CA GLU A 409 -17.56 15.27 -16.91
C GLU A 409 -18.14 14.22 -17.86
N SER A 410 -18.22 14.54 -19.16
CA SER A 410 -18.64 13.59 -20.21
C SER A 410 -17.58 12.52 -20.50
N GLY A 411 -16.37 12.63 -19.92
CA GLY A 411 -15.24 11.77 -20.20
C GLY A 411 -14.44 12.17 -21.44
N ASP A 412 -14.73 13.35 -22.00
CA ASP A 412 -14.00 13.92 -23.13
C ASP A 412 -12.71 14.58 -22.63
N LEU A 413 -11.72 14.71 -23.49
CA LEU A 413 -10.41 15.29 -23.20
C LEU A 413 -10.33 16.72 -23.73
N GLU A 414 -9.83 17.62 -22.90
CA GLU A 414 -9.69 19.03 -23.24
C GLU A 414 -8.33 19.56 -22.81
N THR A 415 -7.69 20.39 -23.64
CA THR A 415 -6.48 21.11 -23.24
C THR A 415 -6.81 22.19 -22.23
N THR A 416 -5.95 22.37 -21.23
CA THR A 416 -6.12 23.41 -20.21
C THR A 416 -5.64 24.79 -20.69
N GLY A 417 -4.85 24.82 -21.78
CA GLY A 417 -4.18 26.03 -22.24
C GLY A 417 -3.06 26.52 -21.31
N ALA A 418 -2.69 25.75 -20.30
CA ALA A 418 -1.69 26.14 -19.30
C ALA A 418 -0.23 26.09 -19.81
N ALA A 419 0.03 25.35 -20.88
CA ALA A 419 1.37 25.21 -21.47
C ALA A 419 1.27 24.98 -22.97
N ASP A 420 2.33 25.38 -23.69
CA ASP A 420 2.52 25.00 -25.09
C ASP A 420 2.60 23.46 -25.24
N PRO A 421 1.97 22.84 -26.27
CA PRO A 421 1.93 21.39 -26.46
C PRO A 421 3.31 20.72 -26.44
N ALA A 422 4.33 21.35 -27.00
CA ALA A 422 5.69 20.82 -26.98
C ALA A 422 6.32 20.85 -25.59
N GLU A 423 6.05 21.89 -24.81
CA GLU A 423 6.46 21.97 -23.40
C GLU A 423 5.72 20.96 -22.54
N ALA A 424 4.41 20.82 -22.74
CA ALA A 424 3.59 19.83 -22.06
C ALA A 424 4.08 18.40 -22.34
N ALA A 425 4.33 18.07 -23.60
CA ALA A 425 4.87 16.78 -24.01
C ALA A 425 6.25 16.52 -23.38
N ARG A 426 7.16 17.50 -23.37
CA ARG A 426 8.48 17.37 -22.73
C ARG A 426 8.34 17.08 -21.23
N LYS A 427 7.52 17.85 -20.49
CA LYS A 427 7.27 17.64 -19.06
C LYS A 427 6.66 16.27 -18.79
N ALA A 428 5.71 15.82 -19.61
CA ALA A 428 5.08 14.51 -19.49
C ALA A 428 6.08 13.37 -19.71
N VAL A 429 7.00 13.52 -20.68
CA VAL A 429 8.09 12.56 -20.93
C VAL A 429 9.06 12.51 -19.74
N GLU A 430 9.50 13.66 -19.22
CA GLU A 430 10.37 13.74 -18.04
C GLU A 430 9.74 13.06 -16.82
N LEU A 431 8.43 13.28 -16.60
CA LEU A 431 7.65 12.64 -15.55
C LEU A 431 7.57 11.11 -15.76
N GLY A 432 7.31 10.67 -17.00
CA GLY A 432 7.28 9.25 -17.35
C GLY A 432 8.62 8.56 -17.12
N ASP A 433 9.74 9.24 -17.44
CA ASP A 433 11.09 8.74 -17.18
C ASP A 433 11.39 8.62 -15.67
N ALA A 434 10.98 9.60 -14.88
CA ALA A 434 11.13 9.56 -13.43
C ALA A 434 10.33 8.40 -12.81
N HIS A 435 9.08 8.20 -13.25
CA HIS A 435 8.27 7.06 -12.82
C HIS A 435 8.92 5.71 -13.19
N GLN A 436 9.42 5.58 -14.41
CA GLN A 436 10.09 4.35 -14.85
C GLN A 436 11.35 4.07 -14.02
N GLN A 437 12.15 5.10 -13.72
CA GLN A 437 13.33 4.94 -12.88
C GLN A 437 12.96 4.51 -11.46
N LEU A 438 11.89 5.07 -10.90
CA LEU A 438 11.38 4.69 -9.59
C LEU A 438 10.95 3.20 -9.60
N GLU A 439 10.15 2.78 -10.57
CA GLU A 439 9.71 1.39 -10.67
C GLU A 439 10.88 0.40 -10.81
N ARG A 440 11.87 0.73 -11.63
CA ARG A 440 13.09 -0.07 -11.74
C ARG A 440 13.84 -0.17 -10.42
N SER A 441 13.93 0.94 -9.69
CA SER A 441 14.61 0.97 -8.40
C SER A 441 13.88 0.13 -7.34
N ARG A 442 12.54 0.05 -7.39
CA ARG A 442 11.74 -0.84 -6.54
C ARG A 442 12.04 -2.31 -6.80
N VAL A 443 12.13 -2.70 -8.08
CA VAL A 443 12.54 -4.06 -8.46
C VAL A 443 13.96 -4.37 -7.95
N ASP A 444 14.88 -3.41 -8.03
CA ASP A 444 16.24 -3.58 -7.51
C ASP A 444 16.26 -3.69 -5.96
N MET A 445 15.39 -2.95 -5.25
CA MET A 445 15.22 -3.12 -3.80
C MET A 445 14.67 -4.50 -3.44
N MET A 446 13.69 -5.01 -4.20
CA MET A 446 13.17 -6.37 -4.01
C MET A 446 14.22 -7.43 -4.27
N ARG A 447 15.06 -7.24 -5.30
CA ARG A 447 16.26 -8.05 -5.54
C ARG A 447 17.21 -8.01 -4.35
N GLY A 448 17.51 -6.80 -3.85
CA GLY A 448 18.36 -6.59 -2.69
C GLY A 448 17.86 -7.37 -1.46
N TYR A 449 16.55 -7.37 -1.20
CA TYR A 449 15.93 -8.17 -0.16
C TYR A 449 16.13 -9.69 -0.38
N ALA A 450 15.85 -10.17 -1.59
CA ALA A 450 15.94 -11.59 -1.92
C ALA A 450 17.39 -12.12 -1.84
N GLU A 451 18.37 -11.33 -2.23
CA GLU A 451 19.79 -11.69 -2.26
C GLU A 451 20.54 -11.31 -0.96
N ASN A 452 19.85 -10.61 -0.02
CA ASN A 452 20.46 -10.19 1.26
C ASN A 452 21.03 -11.39 2.04
N THR A 453 22.24 -11.25 2.55
CA THR A 453 22.90 -12.25 3.40
C THR A 453 22.67 -12.02 4.89
N GLY A 454 22.22 -10.82 5.27
CA GLY A 454 21.88 -10.45 6.64
C GLY A 454 20.42 -10.74 7.01
N CYS A 455 19.99 -10.24 8.16
CA CYS A 455 18.64 -10.43 8.69
C CYS A 455 17.57 -9.88 7.74
N ARG A 456 16.61 -10.74 7.29
CA ARG A 456 15.51 -10.37 6.40
C ARG A 456 14.63 -9.27 7.00
N ARG A 457 14.30 -9.42 8.29
CA ARG A 457 13.44 -8.48 9.00
C ARG A 457 14.05 -7.09 9.10
N ARG A 458 15.36 -7.01 9.41
CA ARG A 458 16.08 -5.74 9.43
C ARG A 458 16.04 -5.05 8.08
N PHE A 459 16.27 -5.78 7.00
CA PHE A 459 16.21 -5.22 5.65
C PHE A 459 14.81 -4.66 5.34
N LEU A 460 13.76 -5.45 5.63
CA LEU A 460 12.38 -5.06 5.35
C LEU A 460 11.94 -3.85 6.18
N LEU A 461 12.23 -3.84 7.48
CA LEU A 461 11.89 -2.72 8.35
C LEU A 461 12.69 -1.46 8.00
N GLY A 462 13.98 -1.62 7.66
CA GLY A 462 14.83 -0.53 7.20
C GLY A 462 14.29 0.16 5.94
N TYR A 463 13.68 -0.60 5.03
CA TYR A 463 13.03 -0.02 3.85
C TYR A 463 11.91 0.97 4.22
N PHE A 464 11.17 0.72 5.29
CA PHE A 464 10.14 1.63 5.82
C PHE A 464 10.67 2.66 6.82
N GLY A 465 11.97 2.67 7.04
CA GLY A 465 12.59 3.60 7.96
C GLY A 465 12.41 3.23 9.44
N GLN A 466 12.26 1.93 9.76
CA GLN A 466 12.18 1.43 11.11
C GLN A 466 13.38 0.55 11.44
N GLU A 467 13.98 0.75 12.59
CA GLU A 467 14.96 -0.18 13.15
C GLU A 467 14.23 -1.26 13.98
N PRO A 468 14.66 -2.54 13.89
CA PRO A 468 14.11 -3.58 14.75
C PRO A 468 14.47 -3.33 16.22
N GLU A 469 13.54 -3.59 17.12
CA GLU A 469 13.80 -3.54 18.55
C GLU A 469 14.89 -4.52 18.93
N GLY A 470 15.96 -4.08 19.63
CA GLY A 470 17.04 -4.93 20.08
C GLY A 470 18.28 -5.01 19.20
N GLY A 471 18.32 -4.31 18.03
CA GLY A 471 19.55 -4.00 17.28
C GLY A 471 20.36 -5.18 16.68
N GLY A 472 19.87 -6.43 16.75
CA GLY A 472 20.60 -7.63 16.35
C GLY A 472 19.87 -8.56 15.39
N SER A 473 19.94 -9.83 15.65
CA SER A 473 19.21 -10.90 14.97
C SER A 473 17.74 -10.88 15.35
N CYS A 474 16.81 -11.02 14.38
CA CYS A 474 15.38 -11.10 14.70
C CYS A 474 14.95 -12.48 15.25
N GLY A 475 15.79 -13.51 15.14
CA GLY A 475 15.50 -14.88 15.57
C GLY A 475 14.36 -15.58 14.81
N SER A 476 13.77 -14.93 13.81
CA SER A 476 12.58 -15.42 13.10
C SER A 476 12.67 -15.17 11.59
N CYS A 477 13.82 -15.53 11.00
CA CYS A 477 14.02 -15.57 9.55
C CYS A 477 15.10 -16.60 9.19
N ASP A 478 15.09 -17.08 7.94
CA ASP A 478 16.02 -18.06 7.40
C ASP A 478 17.50 -17.72 7.69
N ARG A 479 17.88 -16.46 7.60
CA ARG A 479 19.26 -16.00 7.80
C ARG A 479 19.68 -16.01 9.27
N CYS A 480 18.79 -15.60 10.16
CA CYS A 480 19.08 -15.63 11.60
C CYS A 480 19.15 -17.06 12.14
N GLU A 481 18.28 -17.96 11.65
CA GLU A 481 18.30 -19.37 11.98
C GLU A 481 19.60 -20.04 11.48
N ALA A 482 19.98 -19.79 10.23
CA ALA A 482 21.24 -20.30 9.68
C ALA A 482 22.46 -19.79 10.45
N ALA A 483 22.48 -18.53 10.87
CA ALA A 483 23.56 -17.97 11.66
C ALA A 483 23.65 -18.59 13.07
N ALA A 484 22.50 -18.91 13.69
CA ALA A 484 22.46 -19.57 15.00
C ALA A 484 22.96 -21.04 14.95
N LEU A 485 22.81 -21.70 13.81
CA LEU A 485 23.29 -23.08 13.58
C LEU A 485 24.75 -23.15 13.13
N SER A 486 25.39 -22.04 12.79
CA SER A 486 26.78 -21.98 12.37
C SER A 486 27.72 -22.21 13.57
N PRO A 487 28.83 -22.96 13.42
CA PRO A 487 29.80 -23.22 14.52
C PRO A 487 30.38 -21.95 15.14
N ASP A 488 30.48 -20.87 14.36
CA ASP A 488 30.97 -19.55 14.78
C ASP A 488 29.84 -18.59 15.19
N GLY A 489 28.60 -19.09 15.28
CA GLY A 489 27.45 -18.28 15.68
C GLY A 489 27.52 -17.90 17.16
N PRO A 490 26.91 -16.77 17.59
CA PRO A 490 26.82 -16.42 18.99
C PRO A 490 26.09 -17.54 19.75
N LYS A 491 26.79 -18.21 20.61
CA LYS A 491 26.23 -19.27 21.48
C LYS A 491 25.08 -18.68 22.26
N ALA A 492 23.85 -19.08 21.94
CA ALA A 492 22.72 -18.81 22.78
C ALA A 492 23.05 -19.37 24.17
N ALA A 493 23.14 -18.51 25.18
CA ALA A 493 23.30 -18.93 26.56
C ALA A 493 22.06 -19.74 26.92
N ALA A 494 22.22 -21.07 26.95
CA ALA A 494 21.27 -21.98 27.53
C ALA A 494 21.20 -21.68 29.02
N GLY A 495 20.24 -20.87 29.43
CA GLY A 495 19.97 -20.55 30.84
C GLY A 495 19.42 -21.76 31.53
N VAL A 496 20.28 -22.38 32.32
CA VAL A 496 19.91 -23.32 33.36
C VAL A 496 19.04 -22.59 34.39
N LEU A 497 17.86 -23.10 34.63
CA LEU A 497 17.04 -22.77 35.79
C LEU A 497 17.75 -23.17 37.06
N ALA A 498 18.20 -22.25 37.90
CA ALA A 498 18.10 -22.28 39.36
C ALA A 498 18.87 -21.14 40.05
N GLY A 499 18.15 -20.33 40.86
CA GLY A 499 18.68 -19.87 42.15
C GLY A 499 19.30 -18.50 42.25
N THR A 500 18.51 -17.56 42.82
CA THR A 500 18.88 -16.51 43.78
C THR A 500 20.05 -15.54 43.50
N GLY A 501 19.73 -14.24 43.47
CA GLY A 501 20.65 -13.22 43.94
C GLY A 501 20.88 -12.01 43.01
N GLY A 502 20.31 -10.85 43.37
CA GLY A 502 20.87 -9.51 43.21
C GLY A 502 20.91 -8.87 41.82
N PRO A 503 20.60 -7.58 41.71
CA PRO A 503 20.64 -6.85 40.43
C PRO A 503 22.09 -6.60 40.00
N VAL A 504 22.52 -7.23 38.90
CA VAL A 504 23.75 -6.87 38.20
C VAL A 504 23.44 -5.77 37.21
N ALA A 505 24.15 -4.66 37.32
CA ALA A 505 24.09 -3.55 36.40
C ALA A 505 24.39 -4.00 34.96
N PRO A 506 23.75 -3.40 33.95
CA PRO A 506 24.02 -3.75 32.56
C PRO A 506 25.46 -3.33 32.22
N GLN A 507 26.28 -4.31 31.86
CA GLN A 507 27.57 -4.04 31.22
C GLN A 507 27.29 -3.49 29.82
N GLU A 508 27.74 -2.26 29.60
CA GLU A 508 27.84 -1.64 28.29
C GLU A 508 28.72 -2.52 27.38
N VAL A 509 28.07 -3.21 26.44
CA VAL A 509 28.77 -3.79 25.30
C VAL A 509 29.23 -2.65 24.42
N SER A 510 30.54 -2.43 24.40
CA SER A 510 31.26 -1.46 23.57
C SER A 510 30.76 -1.49 22.11
N ARG A 511 29.99 -0.48 21.71
CA ARG A 511 29.68 -0.18 20.32
C ARG A 511 30.91 0.45 19.67
N ALA A 512 31.82 -0.35 19.17
CA ALA A 512 32.79 0.13 18.20
C ALA A 512 32.08 0.21 16.85
N ASP A 513 31.68 1.42 16.43
CA ASP A 513 31.33 1.92 15.11
C ASP A 513 30.10 2.87 15.06
N ASP A 514 29.65 3.41 16.17
CA ASP A 514 28.62 4.46 16.21
C ASP A 514 29.24 5.86 16.42
N ALA A 515 30.04 6.32 15.47
CA ALA A 515 30.26 7.75 15.36
C ALA A 515 28.95 8.39 14.86
N PRO A 516 28.50 9.53 15.44
CA PRO A 516 27.26 10.17 15.03
C PRO A 516 27.38 10.61 13.57
N HIS A 517 26.77 9.85 12.68
CA HIS A 517 26.79 10.11 11.25
C HIS A 517 25.80 11.23 10.91
N PRO A 518 26.14 12.20 10.05
CA PRO A 518 25.25 13.31 9.71
C PRO A 518 23.99 12.88 8.94
N PHE A 519 24.03 11.76 8.21
CA PHE A 519 22.90 11.29 7.39
C PHE A 519 21.97 10.36 8.19
N ARG A 520 21.14 10.97 9.04
CA ARG A 520 20.16 10.22 9.83
C ARG A 520 18.97 9.75 8.96
N LEU A 521 18.28 8.73 9.42
CA LEU A 521 17.04 8.28 8.82
C LEU A 521 16.05 9.43 8.65
N GLY A 522 15.47 9.59 7.45
CA GLY A 522 14.58 10.70 7.09
C GLY A 522 15.30 12.02 6.77
N ALA A 523 16.63 12.11 6.90
CA ALA A 523 17.36 13.31 6.54
C ALA A 523 17.20 13.64 5.05
N ARG A 524 16.93 14.90 4.74
CA ARG A 524 16.96 15.40 3.38
C ARG A 524 18.39 15.60 2.91
N VAL A 525 18.71 15.08 1.76
CA VAL A 525 20.06 15.12 1.18
C VAL A 525 20.00 15.53 -0.28
N ARG A 526 21.10 16.05 -0.81
CA ARG A 526 21.26 16.34 -2.23
C ARG A 526 22.49 15.65 -2.78
N HIS A 527 22.32 15.00 -3.93
CA HIS A 527 23.39 14.40 -4.73
C HIS A 527 23.59 15.21 -6.02
N GLY A 528 24.86 15.43 -6.43
CA GLY A 528 25.16 16.24 -7.60
C GLY A 528 24.51 15.78 -8.90
N GLN A 529 24.38 14.47 -9.10
CA GLN A 529 23.81 13.87 -10.32
C GLN A 529 22.33 13.51 -10.16
N TRP A 530 21.87 13.09 -8.95
CA TRP A 530 20.53 12.54 -8.71
C TRP A 530 19.58 13.52 -8.03
N GLY A 531 20.02 14.74 -7.78
CA GLY A 531 19.18 15.78 -7.17
C GLY A 531 18.85 15.54 -5.69
N ASP A 532 17.69 16.00 -5.28
CA ASP A 532 17.24 15.93 -3.91
C ASP A 532 16.70 14.53 -3.57
N GLY A 533 16.90 14.09 -2.34
CA GLY A 533 16.48 12.78 -1.87
C GLY A 533 16.32 12.73 -0.35
N SER A 534 15.80 11.60 0.14
CA SER A 534 15.62 11.32 1.56
C SER A 534 16.33 10.03 1.95
N VAL A 535 16.98 10.03 3.09
CA VAL A 535 17.63 8.82 3.64
C VAL A 535 16.55 7.86 4.13
N MET A 536 16.53 6.67 3.55
CA MET A 536 15.51 5.65 3.83
C MET A 536 15.99 4.60 4.83
N SER A 537 17.25 4.18 4.73
CA SER A 537 17.82 3.23 5.67
C SER A 537 19.34 3.36 5.71
N GLN A 538 19.90 2.96 6.85
CA GLN A 538 21.33 2.76 7.02
C GLN A 538 21.55 1.33 7.56
N ASP A 539 22.40 0.57 6.89
CA ASP A 539 22.81 -0.77 7.32
C ASP A 539 24.34 -0.85 7.32
N GLY A 540 24.92 -0.72 8.51
CA GLY A 540 26.36 -0.58 8.67
C GLY A 540 26.89 0.64 7.88
N ARG A 541 27.79 0.38 6.94
CA ARG A 541 28.38 1.40 6.06
C ARG A 541 27.65 1.56 4.69
N ARG A 542 26.37 1.15 4.61
CA ARG A 542 25.51 1.34 3.43
C ARG A 542 24.37 2.27 3.75
N LEU A 543 24.15 3.26 2.91
CA LEU A 543 23.09 4.23 3.00
C LEU A 543 22.13 4.06 1.83
N THR A 544 20.86 3.79 2.08
CA THR A 544 19.84 3.78 1.03
C THR A 544 19.11 5.11 1.04
N VAL A 545 19.13 5.79 -0.11
CA VAL A 545 18.49 7.10 -0.32
C VAL A 545 17.46 6.96 -1.43
N LEU A 546 16.28 7.53 -1.23
CA LEU A 546 15.28 7.71 -2.28
C LEU A 546 15.45 9.11 -2.86
N PHE A 547 15.88 9.18 -4.12
CA PHE A 547 16.02 10.41 -4.89
C PHE A 547 14.78 10.67 -5.75
N GLU A 548 14.39 11.92 -5.87
CA GLU A 548 13.20 12.32 -6.63
C GLU A 548 13.30 11.98 -8.13
N THR A 549 14.50 12.04 -8.70
CA THR A 549 14.73 11.77 -10.14
C THR A 549 15.29 10.38 -10.42
N ALA A 550 15.92 9.72 -9.43
CA ALA A 550 16.67 8.49 -9.64
C ALA A 550 16.10 7.27 -8.90
N GLY A 551 15.06 7.45 -8.06
CA GLY A 551 14.50 6.40 -7.22
C GLY A 551 15.47 5.95 -6.11
N TYR A 552 15.33 4.73 -5.65
CA TYR A 552 16.18 4.17 -4.59
C TYR A 552 17.60 3.92 -5.07
N ARG A 553 18.59 4.40 -4.28
CA ARG A 553 20.02 4.14 -4.50
C ARG A 553 20.66 3.73 -3.18
N THR A 554 21.40 2.64 -3.21
CA THR A 554 22.22 2.22 -2.06
C THR A 554 23.66 2.64 -2.30
N LEU A 555 24.19 3.49 -1.44
CA LEU A 555 25.51 4.09 -1.50
C LEU A 555 26.39 3.51 -0.40
N SER A 556 27.70 3.36 -0.67
CA SER A 556 28.68 3.13 0.41
C SER A 556 28.91 4.43 1.16
N LEU A 557 28.82 4.39 2.46
CA LEU A 557 29.07 5.53 3.32
C LEU A 557 30.50 6.05 3.15
N ASP A 558 31.46 5.13 3.01
CA ASP A 558 32.86 5.46 2.76
C ASP A 558 33.02 6.29 1.49
N VAL A 559 32.32 5.90 0.43
CA VAL A 559 32.37 6.60 -0.87
C VAL A 559 31.67 7.95 -0.78
N VAL A 560 30.56 8.02 -0.04
CA VAL A 560 29.81 9.27 0.20
C VAL A 560 30.66 10.28 0.94
N GLU A 561 31.34 9.85 2.00
CA GLU A 561 32.22 10.71 2.83
C GLU A 561 33.47 11.15 2.08
N GLN A 562 34.17 10.20 1.44
CA GLN A 562 35.43 10.48 0.72
C GLN A 562 35.24 11.43 -0.46
N ASN A 563 34.11 11.35 -1.15
CA ASN A 563 33.87 12.13 -2.36
C ASN A 563 32.85 13.27 -2.17
N GLY A 564 32.33 13.46 -0.95
CA GLY A 564 31.33 14.50 -0.68
C GLY A 564 30.08 14.36 -1.53
N LEU A 565 29.64 13.13 -1.81
CA LEU A 565 28.57 12.86 -2.78
C LEU A 565 27.18 13.33 -2.30
N LEU A 566 26.99 13.48 -1.00
CA LEU A 566 25.75 13.93 -0.40
C LEU A 566 25.97 15.17 0.48
N THR A 567 25.09 16.13 0.34
CA THR A 567 24.98 17.29 1.24
C THR A 567 23.64 17.25 1.95
N LEU A 568 23.62 17.56 3.26
CA LEU A 568 22.38 17.74 4.01
C LEU A 568 21.64 19.01 3.55
N ARG A 569 20.32 18.97 3.59
CA ARG A 569 19.43 20.09 3.30
C ARG A 569 18.56 20.47 4.49
#